data_62db77edf0965e26dfb44400fb67752c
#
_entry.id   62db77edf0965e26dfb44400fb67752c
#
_cell.length_a   1.000
_cell.length_b   1.000
_cell.length_c   1.000
_cell.angle_alpha   90.00
_cell.angle_beta   90.00
_cell.angle_gamma   90.00
#
_symmetry.space_group_name_H-M   'P 1'
#
loop_
_entity.id
_entity.type
_entity.pdbx_description
1 polymer ?
#
loop_
_entity_poly.entity_id
_entity_poly.type
_entity_poly.pdbx_seq_one_letter_code
_entity_poly.pdbx_strand_id
1 'polypeptide(L)'
;MNGVRVSCPKSGERRYENQAQDMDGDHEYPHSLGCVGDIHLASDPLALYERMYLIRRTEEEIVARYPKGLMKTPVHLSIGQEHVAVGICSALQPGDVVYSTHRCHAHYLAKGGDLYRMVAELHGKAAGCCGGMGGSMHLVDESVGFMGAHPIVGSSISLAVGHAMAFKRKKLPNIAVAFGGDATPDTGQ
;
A
#
# COMPACT_ATOMS: atom_id res chain seq x y z
N MET A 1 -31.54 13.89 -2.28
CA MET A 1 -30.65 12.86 -1.73
C MET A 1 -30.36 11.88 -2.86
N ASN A 2 -29.38 12.16 -3.70
CA ASN A 2 -29.04 11.33 -4.86
C ASN A 2 -27.68 10.72 -4.60
N GLY A 3 -27.68 9.41 -4.26
CA GLY A 3 -26.47 8.62 -4.11
C GLY A 3 -25.83 8.37 -5.46
N VAL A 4 -24.63 8.87 -5.67
CA VAL A 4 -23.81 8.54 -6.83
C VAL A 4 -23.24 7.15 -6.63
N ARG A 5 -23.76 6.17 -7.38
CA ARG A 5 -23.10 4.86 -7.52
C ARG A 5 -21.89 5.02 -8.44
N VAL A 6 -20.70 4.94 -7.88
CA VAL A 6 -19.48 4.77 -8.66
C VAL A 6 -19.34 3.28 -8.95
N SER A 7 -19.62 2.87 -10.20
CA SER A 7 -19.33 1.53 -10.66
C SER A 7 -17.84 1.36 -10.88
N CYS A 8 -17.27 0.32 -10.27
CA CYS A 8 -15.92 -0.14 -10.55
C CYS A 8 -15.78 -0.43 -12.06
N PRO A 9 -14.79 0.13 -12.77
CA PRO A 9 -14.60 -0.17 -14.18
C PRO A 9 -14.20 -1.64 -14.32
N LYS A 10 -14.94 -2.38 -15.16
CA LYS A 10 -14.60 -3.73 -15.56
C LYS A 10 -13.20 -3.71 -16.18
N SER A 11 -12.35 -4.59 -15.68
CA SER A 11 -10.99 -4.83 -16.14
C SER A 11 -10.94 -4.97 -17.67
N GLY A 12 -10.34 -3.97 -18.32
CA GLY A 12 -9.92 -4.09 -19.70
C GLY A 12 -8.75 -5.08 -19.78
N GLU A 13 -8.96 -6.13 -20.52
CA GLU A 13 -7.97 -7.15 -20.85
C GLU A 13 -6.72 -6.49 -21.44
N ARG A 14 -5.62 -6.47 -20.67
CA ARG A 14 -4.29 -6.45 -21.25
C ARG A 14 -3.75 -7.86 -21.20
N ARG A 15 -3.61 -8.46 -22.38
CA ARG A 15 -2.96 -9.75 -22.58
C ARG A 15 -1.52 -9.66 -22.10
N TYR A 16 -1.22 -10.36 -21.03
CA TYR A 16 0.13 -10.81 -20.71
C TYR A 16 0.14 -12.30 -21.01
N GLU A 17 0.51 -12.64 -22.25
CA GLU A 17 0.81 -14.03 -22.62
C GLU A 17 2.20 -14.42 -22.08
N ASN A 18 2.18 -15.54 -21.37
CA ASN A 18 3.26 -16.51 -21.15
C ASN A 18 4.50 -16.15 -20.32
N GLN A 19 4.51 -16.65 -19.10
CA GLN A 19 5.40 -17.71 -18.63
C GLN A 19 5.03 -18.09 -17.19
N ALA A 20 4.04 -18.97 -17.04
CA ALA A 20 3.76 -19.70 -15.80
C ALA A 20 3.61 -21.19 -16.19
N GLN A 21 4.73 -21.86 -16.37
CA GLN A 21 4.79 -23.32 -16.27
C GLN A 21 5.37 -23.66 -14.90
N ASP A 22 4.69 -24.64 -14.28
CA ASP A 22 5.04 -25.36 -13.06
C ASP A 22 4.66 -24.72 -11.72
N MET A 23 3.38 -24.84 -11.38
CA MET A 23 2.92 -25.23 -10.04
C MET A 23 1.51 -25.81 -10.16
N ASP A 24 1.41 -27.10 -10.44
CA ASP A 24 0.18 -27.88 -10.29
C ASP A 24 -0.17 -27.98 -8.80
N GLY A 25 -1.34 -27.46 -8.45
CA GLY A 25 -1.92 -27.56 -7.14
C GLY A 25 -3.21 -26.75 -7.12
N ASP A 26 -4.35 -27.41 -7.42
CA ASP A 26 -5.69 -26.87 -7.31
C ASP A 26 -5.99 -26.43 -5.87
N HIS A 27 -5.59 -25.22 -5.50
CA HIS A 27 -6.11 -24.52 -4.36
C HIS A 27 -6.90 -23.31 -4.88
N GLU A 28 -8.21 -23.49 -4.98
CA GLU A 28 -9.15 -22.37 -5.06
C GLU A 28 -8.94 -21.47 -3.84
N TYR A 29 -8.19 -20.40 -4.02
CA TYR A 29 -8.19 -19.28 -3.09
C TYR A 29 -9.49 -18.51 -3.31
N PRO A 30 -10.24 -18.18 -2.25
CA PRO A 30 -11.44 -17.38 -2.38
C PRO A 30 -11.07 -16.02 -2.97
N HIS A 31 -11.53 -15.74 -4.19
CA HIS A 31 -11.37 -14.48 -4.94
C HIS A 31 -12.15 -13.29 -4.33
N SER A 32 -12.45 -13.35 -3.03
CA SER A 32 -13.23 -12.32 -2.34
C SER A 32 -12.69 -11.95 -0.97
N LEU A 33 -11.40 -11.61 -0.90
CA LEU A 33 -11.04 -10.58 0.06
C LEU A 33 -11.29 -9.27 -0.69
N GLY A 34 -12.55 -8.82 -0.59
CA GLY A 34 -13.13 -7.77 -1.38
C GLY A 34 -12.25 -6.52 -1.42
N CYS A 35 -12.31 -5.83 -2.54
CA CYS A 35 -12.04 -4.39 -2.58
C CYS A 35 -12.70 -3.80 -1.35
N VAL A 36 -11.91 -3.28 -0.43
CA VAL A 36 -12.41 -2.70 0.82
C VAL A 36 -13.27 -1.52 0.41
N GLY A 37 -14.58 -1.69 0.58
CA GLY A 37 -15.58 -0.70 0.26
C GLY A 37 -15.29 0.64 0.92
N ASP A 38 -15.89 1.65 0.35
CA ASP A 38 -15.88 3.07 0.67
C ASP A 38 -15.26 3.47 2.00
N ILE A 39 -14.16 4.23 1.91
CA ILE A 39 -13.39 4.73 3.04
C ILE A 39 -14.17 5.84 3.76
N HIS A 40 -15.20 5.47 4.52
CA HIS A 40 -15.74 6.24 5.63
C HIS A 40 -15.40 5.56 6.97
N LEU A 41 -14.18 5.03 7.06
CA LEU A 41 -13.67 4.28 8.21
C LEU A 41 -13.34 5.14 9.44
N ALA A 42 -13.30 6.46 9.30
CA ALA A 42 -12.84 7.36 10.38
C ALA A 42 -13.69 7.30 11.67
N SER A 43 -14.85 6.64 11.66
CA SER A 43 -15.77 6.61 12.79
C SER A 43 -16.14 5.21 13.31
N ASP A 44 -15.73 4.13 12.63
CA ASP A 44 -16.01 2.77 13.10
C ASP A 44 -14.78 2.13 13.78
N PRO A 45 -14.75 2.04 15.12
CA PRO A 45 -13.63 1.44 15.84
C PRO A 45 -13.36 -0.01 15.46
N LEU A 46 -14.38 -0.78 15.09
CA LEU A 46 -14.21 -2.18 14.70
C LEU A 46 -13.45 -2.29 13.37
N ALA A 47 -13.84 -1.50 12.38
CA ALA A 47 -13.17 -1.47 11.09
C ALA A 47 -11.71 -0.98 11.19
N LEU A 48 -11.43 0.00 12.06
CA LEU A 48 -10.05 0.42 12.36
C LEU A 48 -9.25 -0.72 13.01
N TYR A 49 -9.85 -1.42 13.97
CA TYR A 49 -9.22 -2.56 14.62
C TYR A 49 -8.94 -3.70 13.63
N GLU A 50 -9.89 -4.07 12.81
CA GLU A 50 -9.73 -5.11 11.78
C GLU A 50 -8.57 -4.78 10.83
N ARG A 51 -8.45 -3.52 10.42
CA ARG A 51 -7.35 -3.08 9.56
C ARG A 51 -6.01 -3.16 10.27
N MET A 52 -5.93 -2.72 11.53
CA MET A 52 -4.70 -2.86 12.34
C MET A 52 -4.35 -4.33 12.56
N TYR A 53 -5.34 -5.17 12.82
CA TYR A 53 -5.16 -6.61 13.00
C TYR A 53 -4.65 -7.30 11.73
N LEU A 54 -5.22 -6.96 10.57
CA LEU A 54 -4.75 -7.45 9.27
C LEU A 54 -3.26 -7.12 9.06
N ILE A 55 -2.88 -5.86 9.30
CA ILE A 55 -1.49 -5.41 9.17
C ILE A 55 -0.59 -6.20 10.13
N ARG A 56 -0.96 -6.31 11.42
CA ARG A 56 -0.21 -7.05 12.42
C ARG A 56 0.01 -8.49 11.99
N ARG A 57 -1.06 -9.20 11.60
CA ARG A 57 -0.97 -10.59 11.18
C ARG A 57 -0.13 -10.78 9.93
N THR A 58 -0.23 -9.85 8.99
CA THR A 58 0.62 -9.85 7.78
C THR A 58 2.10 -9.75 8.13
N GLU A 59 2.46 -8.81 9.00
CA GLU A 59 3.85 -8.61 9.40
C GLU A 59 4.40 -9.80 10.21
N GLU A 60 3.59 -10.40 11.10
CA GLU A 60 3.97 -11.61 11.84
C GLU A 60 4.20 -12.81 10.89
N GLU A 61 3.38 -12.97 9.85
CA GLU A 61 3.59 -13.99 8.80
C GLU A 61 4.86 -13.73 7.99
N ILE A 62 5.18 -12.48 7.69
CA ILE A 62 6.44 -12.12 7.05
C ILE A 62 7.62 -12.54 7.94
N VAL A 63 7.59 -12.23 9.25
CA VAL A 63 8.62 -12.67 10.20
C VAL A 63 8.81 -14.18 10.16
N ALA A 64 7.70 -14.94 10.24
CA ALA A 64 7.75 -16.39 10.30
C ALA A 64 8.29 -17.02 9.00
N ARG A 65 8.09 -16.35 7.85
CA ARG A 65 8.48 -16.86 6.53
C ARG A 65 9.82 -16.34 6.02
N TYR A 66 10.27 -15.19 6.51
CA TYR A 66 11.51 -14.55 6.06
C TYR A 66 12.75 -15.46 6.15
N PRO A 67 12.94 -16.27 7.23
CA PRO A 67 14.09 -17.18 7.34
C PRO A 67 14.15 -18.26 6.25
N LYS A 68 13.04 -18.51 5.54
CA LYS A 68 13.01 -19.45 4.41
C LYS A 68 13.77 -18.95 3.18
N GLY A 69 14.21 -17.69 3.17
CA GLY A 69 15.02 -17.10 2.12
C GLY A 69 14.28 -16.88 0.79
N LEU A 70 12.94 -16.91 0.79
CA LEU A 70 12.12 -16.67 -0.41
C LEU A 70 11.95 -15.17 -0.71
N MET A 71 12.01 -14.33 0.32
CA MET A 71 12.02 -12.88 0.19
C MET A 71 13.47 -12.39 0.16
N LYS A 72 13.90 -11.83 -0.96
CA LYS A 72 15.33 -11.52 -1.23
C LYS A 72 15.75 -10.13 -0.78
N THR A 73 14.81 -9.23 -0.59
CA THR A 73 15.07 -7.86 -0.16
C THR A 73 15.01 -7.75 1.37
N PRO A 74 15.76 -6.81 1.98
CA PRO A 74 15.57 -6.49 3.38
C PRO A 74 14.13 -6.08 3.67
N VAL A 75 13.58 -6.52 4.81
CA VAL A 75 12.24 -6.16 5.27
C VAL A 75 12.31 -5.28 6.51
N HIS A 76 11.45 -4.28 6.57
CA HIS A 76 11.33 -3.36 7.70
C HIS A 76 9.87 -3.39 8.18
N LEU A 77 9.66 -4.03 9.31
CA LEU A 77 8.32 -4.32 9.81
C LEU A 77 7.71 -3.13 10.55
N SER A 78 6.41 -2.99 10.45
CA SER A 78 5.62 -1.93 11.10
C SER A 78 4.91 -2.41 12.38
N ILE A 79 5.36 -3.53 12.97
CA ILE A 79 4.78 -4.08 14.19
C ILE A 79 4.84 -3.04 15.33
N GLY A 80 3.68 -2.73 15.92
CA GLY A 80 3.52 -1.70 16.95
C GLY A 80 3.24 -0.30 16.42
N GLN A 81 3.25 -0.09 15.09
CA GLN A 81 3.02 1.20 14.43
C GLN A 81 1.75 1.22 13.58
N GLU A 82 0.94 0.17 13.61
CA GLU A 82 -0.25 0.00 12.77
C GLU A 82 -1.25 1.14 12.93
N HIS A 83 -1.39 1.64 14.16
CA HIS A 83 -2.32 2.71 14.50
C HIS A 83 -1.99 4.03 13.80
N VAL A 84 -0.71 4.32 13.55
CA VAL A 84 -0.28 5.51 12.81
C VAL A 84 -0.76 5.43 11.37
N ALA A 85 -0.47 4.29 10.71
CA ALA A 85 -0.87 4.08 9.32
C ALA A 85 -2.39 4.09 9.16
N VAL A 86 -3.10 3.32 9.99
CA VAL A 86 -4.56 3.19 9.90
C VAL A 86 -5.25 4.50 10.29
N GLY A 87 -4.81 5.16 11.36
CA GLY A 87 -5.41 6.42 11.81
C GLY A 87 -5.31 7.52 10.76
N ILE A 88 -4.16 7.70 10.14
CA ILE A 88 -4.00 8.71 9.08
C ILE A 88 -4.76 8.32 7.81
N CYS A 89 -4.57 7.08 7.33
CA CYS A 89 -5.20 6.68 6.07
C CYS A 89 -6.73 6.63 6.14
N SER A 90 -7.32 6.35 7.32
CA SER A 90 -8.77 6.37 7.51
C SER A 90 -9.41 7.76 7.36
N ALA A 91 -8.62 8.83 7.53
CA ALA A 91 -9.08 10.20 7.37
C ALA A 91 -8.94 10.73 5.93
N LEU A 92 -8.27 9.99 5.05
CA LEU A 92 -8.03 10.42 3.67
C LEU A 92 -9.25 10.19 2.78
N GLN A 93 -9.40 11.07 1.81
CA GLN A 93 -10.45 10.98 0.80
C GLN A 93 -9.95 10.27 -0.47
N PRO A 94 -10.85 9.74 -1.31
CA PRO A 94 -10.49 9.29 -2.64
C PRO A 94 -9.77 10.39 -3.42
N GLY A 95 -8.61 10.04 -4.01
CA GLY A 95 -7.76 10.99 -4.73
C GLY A 95 -6.68 11.66 -3.89
N ASP A 96 -6.73 11.56 -2.56
CA ASP A 96 -5.59 11.92 -1.71
C ASP A 96 -4.45 10.91 -1.90
N VAL A 97 -3.23 11.42 -1.86
CA VAL A 97 -2.06 10.58 -2.15
C VAL A 97 -1.14 10.42 -0.94
N VAL A 98 -0.46 9.28 -0.90
CA VAL A 98 0.46 8.92 0.16
C VAL A 98 1.83 8.59 -0.40
N TYR A 99 2.85 9.13 0.26
CA TYR A 99 4.26 8.77 0.09
C TYR A 99 4.79 8.18 1.39
N SER A 100 5.62 7.16 1.30
CA SER A 100 6.08 6.40 2.45
C SER A 100 7.60 6.22 2.46
N THR A 101 8.09 5.69 3.57
CA THR A 101 9.48 5.32 3.79
C THR A 101 9.72 3.85 3.41
N HIS A 102 10.92 3.35 3.67
CA HIS A 102 11.27 1.92 3.56
C HIS A 102 10.44 0.99 4.47
N ARG A 103 9.78 1.52 5.51
CA ARG A 103 8.85 0.80 6.42
C ARG A 103 7.41 1.04 5.97
N CYS A 104 7.06 0.52 4.81
CA CYS A 104 5.87 0.95 4.09
C CYS A 104 4.69 -0.02 4.10
N HIS A 105 4.85 -1.26 4.57
CA HIS A 105 3.82 -2.28 4.48
C HIS A 105 2.50 -1.83 5.12
N ALA A 106 2.56 -1.30 6.35
CA ALA A 106 1.37 -0.79 7.04
C ALA A 106 0.71 0.37 6.28
N HIS A 107 1.50 1.32 5.75
CA HIS A 107 0.99 2.46 5.01
C HIS A 107 0.34 2.03 3.68
N TYR A 108 0.95 1.07 2.97
CA TYR A 108 0.42 0.49 1.75
C TYR A 108 -0.93 -0.20 2.00
N LEU A 109 -1.00 -1.09 3.00
CA LEU A 109 -2.22 -1.81 3.34
C LEU A 109 -3.29 -0.87 3.90
N ALA A 110 -2.92 0.09 4.75
CA ALA A 110 -3.86 1.07 5.32
C ALA A 110 -4.46 1.98 4.24
N LYS A 111 -3.70 2.32 3.19
CA LYS A 111 -4.19 3.13 2.06
C LYS A 111 -5.12 2.34 1.12
N GLY A 112 -5.22 1.03 1.30
CA GLY A 112 -6.07 0.15 0.50
C GLY A 112 -5.32 -0.69 -0.54
N GLY A 113 -3.99 -0.77 -0.44
CA GLY A 113 -3.19 -1.62 -1.31
C GLY A 113 -3.55 -3.10 -1.13
N ASP A 114 -3.47 -3.85 -2.22
CA ASP A 114 -3.84 -5.27 -2.25
C ASP A 114 -2.77 -6.13 -1.57
N LEU A 115 -3.20 -6.93 -0.58
CA LEU A 115 -2.30 -7.80 0.21
C LEU A 115 -1.61 -8.85 -0.67
N TYR A 116 -2.34 -9.46 -1.62
CA TYR A 116 -1.77 -10.47 -2.48
C TYR A 116 -0.65 -9.89 -3.37
N ARG A 117 -0.91 -8.72 -3.96
CA ARG A 117 0.08 -8.02 -4.78
C ARG A 117 1.30 -7.59 -3.97
N MET A 118 1.11 -7.15 -2.72
CA MET A 118 2.21 -6.85 -1.81
C MET A 118 3.06 -8.10 -1.52
N VAL A 119 2.42 -9.21 -1.14
CA VAL A 119 3.14 -10.47 -0.86
C VAL A 119 3.86 -10.99 -2.11
N ALA A 120 3.22 -10.93 -3.27
CA ALA A 120 3.84 -11.31 -4.55
C ALA A 120 5.08 -10.44 -4.83
N GLU A 121 5.01 -9.13 -4.54
CA GLU A 121 6.15 -8.20 -4.69
C GLU A 121 7.33 -8.59 -3.79
N LEU A 122 7.07 -8.89 -2.51
CA LEU A 122 8.10 -9.34 -1.58
C LEU A 122 8.82 -10.62 -2.05
N HIS A 123 8.12 -11.45 -2.81
CA HIS A 123 8.65 -12.70 -3.37
C HIS A 123 9.24 -12.51 -4.78
N GLY A 124 9.31 -11.30 -5.29
CA GLY A 124 9.86 -10.99 -6.62
C GLY A 124 9.03 -11.57 -7.78
N LYS A 125 7.69 -11.65 -7.61
CA LYS A 125 6.79 -12.21 -8.63
C LYS A 125 6.23 -11.10 -9.52
N ALA A 126 6.03 -11.40 -10.79
CA ALA A 126 5.47 -10.46 -11.76
C ALA A 126 4.05 -9.97 -11.40
N ALA A 127 3.29 -10.75 -10.59
CA ALA A 127 1.99 -10.35 -10.06
C ALA A 127 2.08 -9.31 -8.93
N GLY A 128 3.29 -8.94 -8.49
CA GLY A 128 3.51 -7.91 -7.47
C GLY A 128 3.06 -6.52 -7.92
N CYS A 129 2.84 -5.62 -6.95
CA CYS A 129 2.39 -4.25 -7.23
C CYS A 129 3.39 -3.43 -8.07
N CYS A 130 4.67 -3.81 -8.05
CA CYS A 130 5.74 -3.22 -8.86
C CYS A 130 6.35 -4.25 -9.83
N GLY A 131 5.61 -5.29 -10.21
CA GLY A 131 6.08 -6.33 -11.13
C GLY A 131 7.19 -7.20 -10.55
N GLY A 132 7.35 -7.27 -9.24
CA GLY A 132 8.37 -8.04 -8.54
C GLY A 132 9.75 -7.39 -8.49
N MET A 133 9.88 -6.13 -8.92
CA MET A 133 11.17 -5.42 -8.99
C MET A 133 11.43 -4.48 -7.82
N GLY A 134 10.38 -4.02 -7.13
CA GLY A 134 10.51 -3.07 -6.02
C GLY A 134 10.88 -3.72 -4.69
N GLY A 135 10.39 -4.92 -4.45
CA GLY A 135 10.55 -5.61 -3.18
C GLY A 135 9.89 -4.86 -2.02
N SER A 136 10.35 -5.11 -0.78
CA SER A 136 9.72 -4.61 0.44
C SER A 136 9.71 -3.07 0.56
N MET A 137 10.70 -2.37 0.02
CA MET A 137 10.93 -0.96 0.31
C MET A 137 10.44 0.00 -0.79
N HIS A 138 9.91 -0.50 -1.89
CA HIS A 138 9.57 0.30 -3.07
C HIS A 138 8.17 -0.03 -3.59
N LEU A 139 7.22 -0.22 -2.66
CA LEU A 139 5.84 -0.48 -3.03
C LEU A 139 5.23 0.76 -3.70
N VAL A 140 4.43 0.54 -4.74
CA VAL A 140 3.65 1.56 -5.45
C VAL A 140 2.30 0.97 -5.83
N ASP A 141 1.23 1.72 -5.64
CA ASP A 141 -0.09 1.40 -6.17
C ASP A 141 -0.88 2.69 -6.40
N GLU A 142 -0.75 3.22 -7.61
CA GLU A 142 -1.42 4.46 -8.01
C GLU A 142 -2.94 4.35 -7.95
N SER A 143 -3.49 3.14 -8.12
CA SER A 143 -4.94 2.92 -8.14
C SER A 143 -5.62 3.27 -6.81
N VAL A 144 -4.88 3.16 -5.71
CA VAL A 144 -5.34 3.53 -4.36
C VAL A 144 -4.70 4.83 -3.86
N GLY A 145 -3.91 5.51 -4.68
CA GLY A 145 -3.21 6.74 -4.30
C GLY A 145 -1.96 6.51 -3.43
N PHE A 146 -1.42 5.29 -3.41
CA PHE A 146 -0.13 5.02 -2.79
C PHE A 146 0.98 5.23 -3.82
N MET A 147 1.53 6.45 -3.84
CA MET A 147 2.40 6.94 -4.93
C MET A 147 3.83 6.45 -4.85
N GLY A 148 4.23 5.91 -3.71
CA GLY A 148 5.52 5.26 -3.59
C GLY A 148 6.11 5.23 -2.19
N ALA A 149 6.91 4.19 -1.98
CA ALA A 149 7.77 4.03 -0.83
C ALA A 149 9.24 4.18 -1.26
N HIS A 150 10.02 4.90 -0.46
CA HIS A 150 11.41 5.21 -0.78
C HIS A 150 12.33 4.93 0.40
N PRO A 151 13.48 4.25 0.18
CA PRO A 151 14.44 3.97 1.24
C PRO A 151 15.31 5.17 1.62
N ILE A 152 15.38 6.19 0.76
CA ILE A 152 16.13 7.41 1.03
C ILE A 152 15.36 8.24 2.05
N VAL A 153 15.91 8.39 3.25
CA VAL A 153 15.26 9.09 4.37
C VAL A 153 15.00 10.55 3.98
N GLY A 154 13.75 10.99 4.15
CA GLY A 154 13.32 12.36 3.83
C GLY A 154 12.74 12.53 2.41
N SER A 155 13.08 11.68 1.43
CA SER A 155 12.63 11.85 0.05
C SER A 155 11.10 11.86 -0.12
N SER A 156 10.37 11.14 0.75
CA SER A 156 8.90 11.16 0.78
C SER A 156 8.32 12.57 0.95
N ILE A 157 8.98 13.41 1.74
CA ILE A 157 8.54 14.80 2.00
C ILE A 157 8.63 15.63 0.72
N SER A 158 9.80 15.62 0.05
CA SER A 158 10.03 16.39 -1.17
C SER A 158 9.05 15.99 -2.28
N LEU A 159 8.79 14.68 -2.43
CA LEU A 159 7.83 14.16 -3.40
C LEU A 159 6.39 14.58 -3.08
N ALA A 160 5.98 14.49 -1.81
CA ALA A 160 4.67 14.92 -1.39
C ALA A 160 4.45 16.43 -1.57
N VAL A 161 5.46 17.25 -1.29
CA VAL A 161 5.43 18.71 -1.54
C VAL A 161 5.22 18.99 -3.03
N GLY A 162 5.96 18.30 -3.91
CA GLY A 162 5.78 18.44 -5.36
C GLY A 162 4.36 18.09 -5.81
N HIS A 163 3.78 17.02 -5.27
CA HIS A 163 2.42 16.60 -5.58
C HIS A 163 1.38 17.60 -5.04
N ALA A 164 1.54 18.06 -3.80
CA ALA A 164 0.67 19.07 -3.20
C ALA A 164 0.69 20.40 -3.98
N MET A 165 1.87 20.81 -4.49
CA MET A 165 1.97 21.97 -5.38
C MET A 165 1.19 21.75 -6.68
N ALA A 166 1.21 20.55 -7.25
CA ALA A 166 0.43 20.22 -8.45
C ALA A 166 -1.08 20.30 -8.16
N PHE A 167 -1.55 19.75 -7.04
CA PHE A 167 -2.94 19.87 -6.62
C PHE A 167 -3.36 21.33 -6.45
N LYS A 168 -2.56 22.13 -5.76
CA LYS A 168 -2.82 23.56 -5.59
C LYS A 168 -2.91 24.30 -6.92
N ARG A 169 -1.98 24.06 -7.85
CA ARG A 169 -1.99 24.68 -9.19
C ARG A 169 -3.21 24.27 -10.03
N LYS A 170 -3.64 23.01 -9.90
CA LYS A 170 -4.84 22.49 -10.56
C LYS A 170 -6.13 22.83 -9.84
N LYS A 171 -6.06 23.51 -8.69
CA LYS A 171 -7.20 23.86 -7.80
C LYS A 171 -8.01 22.61 -7.37
N LEU A 172 -7.32 21.51 -7.16
CA LEU A 172 -7.91 20.26 -6.63
C LEU A 172 -7.96 20.32 -5.10
N PRO A 173 -9.01 19.76 -4.46
CA PRO A 173 -9.16 19.76 -3.00
C PRO A 173 -8.27 18.71 -2.31
N ASN A 174 -7.60 17.86 -3.08
CA ASN A 174 -6.84 16.74 -2.58
C ASN A 174 -5.60 17.16 -1.81
N ILE A 175 -5.15 16.29 -0.92
CA ILE A 175 -3.92 16.46 -0.14
C ILE A 175 -2.89 15.38 -0.48
N ALA A 176 -1.64 15.69 -0.20
CA ALA A 176 -0.54 14.74 -0.29
C ALA A 176 0.05 14.54 1.12
N VAL A 177 0.10 13.29 1.56
CA VAL A 177 0.63 12.90 2.87
C VAL A 177 2.00 12.25 2.69
N ALA A 178 2.96 12.65 3.51
CA ALA A 178 4.26 11.98 3.62
C ALA A 178 4.41 11.37 5.00
N PHE A 179 4.70 10.07 5.05
CA PHE A 179 5.15 9.41 6.27
C PHE A 179 6.67 9.55 6.38
N GLY A 180 7.14 9.81 7.60
CA GLY A 180 8.56 9.93 7.92
C GLY A 180 8.86 9.35 9.29
N GLY A 181 10.12 8.98 9.55
CA GLY A 181 10.60 8.64 10.89
C GLY A 181 10.99 9.89 11.68
N ASP A 182 11.34 9.70 12.93
CA ASP A 182 11.77 10.74 13.87
C ASP A 182 13.02 11.51 13.38
N ALA A 183 13.95 10.81 12.74
CA ALA A 183 15.15 11.42 12.18
C ALA A 183 14.95 12.06 10.78
N THR A 184 13.75 11.95 10.20
CA THR A 184 13.48 12.50 8.86
C THR A 184 13.69 14.01 8.78
N PRO A 185 13.30 14.85 9.78
CA PRO A 185 13.51 16.30 9.73
C PRO A 185 14.99 16.72 9.76
N ASP A 186 15.88 15.85 10.25
CA ASP A 186 17.32 16.13 10.35
C ASP A 186 18.08 15.83 9.06
N THR A 187 17.39 15.33 8.03
CA THR A 187 17.99 15.14 6.70
C THR A 187 18.07 16.46 5.96
N GLY A 188 18.97 16.56 4.99
CA GLY A 188 19.14 17.78 4.20
C GLY A 188 18.07 18.04 3.11
N GLN A 189 16.86 17.52 3.31
CA GLN A 189 15.76 17.56 2.32
C GLN A 189 14.83 18.76 2.54
#